data_a5fbdde5d63bbce7e285369b4d84f506
#
_entry.id   a5fbdde5d63bbce7e285369b4d84f506
#
_cell.length_a   1.000
_cell.length_b   1.000
_cell.length_c   1.000
_cell.angle_alpha   90.00
_cell.angle_beta   90.00
_cell.angle_gamma   90.00
#
_symmetry.space_group_name_H-M   'P 1'
#
loop_
_entity.id
_entity.type
_entity.pdbx_description
1 polymer ?
#
loop_
_entity_poly.entity_id
_entity_poly.type
_entity_poly.pdbx_seq_one_letter_code
_entity_poly.pdbx_strand_id
1 'polypeptide(L)'
;MLPALALRLRVRVLLALLAAAAVCLLATPAVRKFACKIGAMDMPGESRRVHDHPIPRLGGLALFAGFLAGVLPFTGIDEPVQGILLGSVIIVVTGAVDDLVSLRPWVKLVLQIAAAVVAIRHGVVIRILTNPGDASAEAIALGALSVPVTLLWIVGMTNALNLIDGLDGLAAGVCGIGCASMLAVSLFLPQATEISVLVAALGGACLGFLPFNINPAKIFMGDSGSLLLGYVLSTASVLGLFKMYTLVAFAVPVLTLALPLTDTVFAVIRRVSRGESPFHADRGHIHHRLLALGLTQKQAVAVLYAASGILGAAAVLLAANAAMRFWLLLGAVALALGIWLYVFAGHHFPSDPSAKAPEKGKKEDGSTKP
;
A
#
# COMPACT_ATOMS: atom_id res chain seq x y z
N MET A 1 31.58 -11.60 19.87
CA MET A 1 31.24 -11.87 18.45
C MET A 1 29.88 -11.29 18.06
N LEU A 2 28.84 -11.43 18.88
CA LEU A 2 27.47 -10.90 18.66
C LEU A 2 27.36 -9.37 18.40
N PRO A 3 28.07 -8.47 19.14
CA PRO A 3 27.94 -7.03 18.92
C PRO A 3 28.43 -6.55 17.56
N ALA A 4 29.53 -7.13 17.06
CA ALA A 4 30.11 -6.75 15.77
C ALA A 4 29.22 -7.20 14.59
N LEU A 5 28.55 -8.35 14.70
CA LEU A 5 27.61 -8.84 13.69
C LEU A 5 26.37 -7.95 13.62
N ALA A 6 25.83 -7.56 14.80
CA ALA A 6 24.70 -6.64 14.90
C ALA A 6 25.05 -5.25 14.35
N LEU A 7 26.25 -4.74 14.57
CA LEU A 7 26.72 -3.48 14.00
C LEU A 7 26.82 -3.54 12.47
N ARG A 8 27.38 -4.62 11.94
CA ARG A 8 27.47 -4.83 10.48
C ARG A 8 26.10 -4.88 9.82
N LEU A 9 25.11 -5.52 10.48
CA LEU A 9 23.74 -5.55 10.00
C LEU A 9 23.11 -4.16 9.98
N ARG A 10 23.23 -3.39 11.06
CA ARG A 10 22.70 -2.02 11.14
C ARG A 10 23.29 -1.11 10.07
N VAL A 11 24.60 -1.19 9.84
CA VAL A 11 25.27 -0.43 8.78
C VAL A 11 24.75 -0.84 7.40
N ARG A 12 24.57 -2.14 7.15
CA ARG A 12 24.03 -2.67 5.89
C ARG A 12 22.62 -2.18 5.62
N VAL A 13 21.73 -2.21 6.62
CA VAL A 13 20.35 -1.71 6.56
C VAL A 13 20.32 -0.21 6.28
N LEU A 14 21.18 0.58 6.97
CA LEU A 14 21.28 2.02 6.73
C LEU A 14 21.78 2.34 5.31
N LEU A 15 22.79 1.64 4.85
CA LEU A 15 23.32 1.80 3.49
C LEU A 15 22.27 1.44 2.43
N ALA A 16 21.50 0.38 2.64
CA ALA A 16 20.40 -0.01 1.76
C ALA A 16 19.32 1.08 1.67
N LEU A 17 18.90 1.64 2.81
CA LEU A 17 17.96 2.75 2.88
C LEU A 17 18.49 3.97 2.14
N LEU A 18 19.73 4.39 2.41
CA LEU A 18 20.34 5.56 1.80
C LEU A 18 20.55 5.38 0.29
N ALA A 19 21.02 4.22 -0.14
CA ALA A 19 21.20 3.90 -1.56
C ALA A 19 19.86 3.93 -2.30
N ALA A 20 18.82 3.31 -1.73
CA ALA A 20 17.48 3.32 -2.31
C ALA A 20 16.92 4.75 -2.41
N ALA A 21 17.05 5.54 -1.34
CA ALA A 21 16.60 6.93 -1.32
C ALA A 21 17.33 7.80 -2.35
N ALA A 22 18.66 7.69 -2.41
CA ALA A 22 19.49 8.46 -3.34
C ALA A 22 19.18 8.11 -4.81
N VAL A 23 19.11 6.81 -5.14
CA VAL A 23 18.81 6.39 -6.51
C VAL A 23 17.40 6.79 -6.91
N CYS A 24 16.40 6.60 -6.05
CA CYS A 24 15.03 7.03 -6.34
C CYS A 24 14.94 8.55 -6.53
N LEU A 25 15.57 9.34 -5.65
CA LEU A 25 15.63 10.80 -5.74
C LEU A 25 16.24 11.28 -7.08
N LEU A 26 17.35 10.66 -7.49
CA LEU A 26 18.04 10.99 -8.72
C LEU A 26 17.33 10.48 -9.98
N ALA A 27 16.70 9.32 -9.91
CA ALA A 27 15.96 8.72 -11.03
C ALA A 27 14.62 9.43 -11.31
N THR A 28 13.95 9.94 -10.28
CA THR A 28 12.60 10.54 -10.43
C THR A 28 12.52 11.66 -11.46
N PRO A 29 13.46 12.65 -11.53
CA PRO A 29 13.43 13.67 -12.59
C PRO A 29 13.61 13.11 -14.00
N ALA A 30 14.42 12.06 -14.17
CA ALA A 30 14.61 11.39 -15.45
C ALA A 30 13.34 10.63 -15.88
N VAL A 31 12.74 9.87 -14.96
CA VAL A 31 11.45 9.18 -15.18
C VAL A 31 10.35 10.18 -15.51
N ARG A 32 10.29 11.32 -14.80
CA ARG A 32 9.34 12.39 -15.10
C ARG A 32 9.47 12.91 -16.54
N LYS A 33 10.69 13.20 -16.98
CA LYS A 33 10.96 13.63 -18.36
C LYS A 33 10.57 12.55 -19.38
N PHE A 34 10.88 11.29 -19.08
CA PHE A 34 10.52 10.15 -19.90
C PHE A 34 8.99 10.02 -20.02
N ALA A 35 8.25 10.06 -18.90
CA ALA A 35 6.79 9.98 -18.87
C ALA A 35 6.14 11.09 -19.71
N CYS A 36 6.65 12.34 -19.59
CA CYS A 36 6.20 13.45 -20.45
C CYS A 36 6.45 13.17 -21.93
N LYS A 37 7.63 12.61 -22.28
CA LYS A 37 8.01 12.33 -23.69
C LYS A 37 7.12 11.28 -24.34
N ILE A 38 6.70 10.25 -23.60
CA ILE A 38 5.87 9.16 -24.12
C ILE A 38 4.36 9.41 -23.93
N GLY A 39 3.99 10.57 -23.34
CA GLY A 39 2.59 10.93 -23.13
C GLY A 39 1.89 10.18 -21.97
N ALA A 40 2.65 9.57 -21.06
CA ALA A 40 2.11 8.93 -19.85
C ALA A 40 1.68 9.99 -18.83
N MET A 41 0.55 10.65 -19.09
CA MET A 41 0.05 11.80 -18.34
C MET A 41 -1.32 11.50 -17.73
N ASP A 42 -1.54 11.95 -16.51
CA ASP A 42 -2.86 12.02 -15.90
C ASP A 42 -3.52 13.35 -16.27
N MET A 43 -4.57 13.28 -17.08
CA MET A 43 -5.26 14.48 -17.60
C MET A 43 -6.33 14.94 -16.61
N PRO A 44 -6.43 16.25 -16.30
CA PRO A 44 -7.56 16.77 -15.52
C PRO A 44 -8.87 16.61 -16.29
N GLY A 45 -10.00 16.48 -15.59
CA GLY A 45 -11.31 16.49 -16.24
C GLY A 45 -12.28 15.38 -15.84
N GLU A 46 -11.84 14.33 -15.15
CA GLU A 46 -12.75 13.40 -14.51
C GLU A 46 -13.13 13.91 -13.11
N SER A 47 -14.41 13.83 -12.77
CA SER A 47 -14.95 14.30 -11.48
C SER A 47 -14.33 13.70 -10.21
N ARG A 48 -13.37 12.79 -10.35
CA ARG A 48 -12.61 12.12 -9.28
C ARG A 48 -11.23 12.72 -9.06
N ARG A 49 -10.72 13.54 -9.97
CA ARG A 49 -9.37 14.09 -9.94
C ARG A 49 -9.32 15.41 -9.21
N VAL A 50 -8.33 15.58 -8.34
CA VAL A 50 -8.18 16.76 -7.47
C VAL A 50 -7.22 17.79 -8.06
N HIS A 51 -6.55 17.47 -9.19
CA HIS A 51 -5.59 18.35 -9.85
C HIS A 51 -6.20 19.06 -11.09
N ASP A 52 -5.73 20.26 -11.36
CA ASP A 52 -6.20 21.17 -12.43
C ASP A 52 -5.29 21.20 -13.66
N HIS A 53 -4.15 20.51 -13.64
CA HIS A 53 -3.18 20.45 -14.72
C HIS A 53 -2.68 19.02 -14.97
N PRO A 54 -2.17 18.67 -16.17
CA PRO A 54 -1.65 17.35 -16.48
C PRO A 54 -0.43 17.02 -15.62
N ILE A 55 -0.45 15.85 -14.96
CA ILE A 55 0.66 15.37 -14.11
C ILE A 55 1.20 14.06 -14.71
N PRO A 56 2.54 13.94 -14.92
CA PRO A 56 3.12 12.71 -15.43
C PRO A 56 2.95 11.56 -14.43
N ARG A 57 2.73 10.35 -14.96
CA ARG A 57 2.67 9.07 -14.23
C ARG A 57 4.00 8.32 -14.40
N LEU A 58 4.07 7.05 -13.99
CA LEU A 58 5.23 6.15 -14.05
C LEU A 58 6.29 6.38 -12.97
N GLY A 59 5.98 7.12 -11.90
CA GLY A 59 6.90 7.28 -10.77
C GLY A 59 7.33 5.95 -10.13
N GLY A 60 6.54 4.89 -10.32
CA GLY A 60 6.87 3.52 -9.92
C GLY A 60 8.17 2.98 -10.49
N LEU A 61 8.58 3.43 -11.69
CA LEU A 61 9.88 3.05 -12.26
C LEU A 61 11.05 3.60 -11.43
N ALA A 62 10.93 4.83 -10.90
CA ALA A 62 11.94 5.40 -10.02
C ALA A 62 11.96 4.71 -8.64
N LEU A 63 10.77 4.41 -8.10
CA LEU A 63 10.62 3.62 -6.87
C LEU A 63 11.28 2.25 -7.02
N PHE A 64 11.03 1.56 -8.13
CA PHE A 64 11.61 0.24 -8.41
C PHE A 64 13.13 0.31 -8.58
N ALA A 65 13.65 1.29 -9.31
CA ALA A 65 15.10 1.50 -9.44
C ALA A 65 15.76 1.75 -8.07
N GLY A 66 15.15 2.59 -7.23
CA GLY A 66 15.60 2.81 -5.85
C GLY A 66 15.57 1.54 -5.02
N PHE A 67 14.47 0.79 -5.07
CA PHE A 67 14.33 -0.48 -4.36
C PHE A 67 15.42 -1.49 -4.77
N LEU A 68 15.66 -1.68 -6.07
CA LEU A 68 16.72 -2.56 -6.55
C LEU A 68 18.09 -2.11 -6.09
N ALA A 69 18.41 -0.81 -6.12
CA ALA A 69 19.67 -0.26 -5.65
C ALA A 69 19.89 -0.47 -4.15
N GLY A 70 18.82 -0.50 -3.37
CA GLY A 70 18.87 -0.82 -1.93
C GLY A 70 18.93 -2.31 -1.62
N VAL A 71 18.45 -3.18 -2.52
CA VAL A 71 18.41 -4.63 -2.28
C VAL A 71 19.65 -5.34 -2.82
N LEU A 72 19.94 -5.18 -4.11
CA LEU A 72 20.94 -6.01 -4.81
C LEU A 72 22.35 -5.98 -4.19
N PRO A 73 22.90 -4.82 -3.73
CA PRO A 73 24.24 -4.78 -3.14
C PRO A 73 24.29 -5.21 -1.68
N PHE A 74 23.14 -5.21 -0.98
CA PHE A 74 23.10 -5.30 0.48
C PHE A 74 22.41 -6.54 1.03
N THR A 75 21.81 -7.39 0.18
CA THR A 75 21.24 -8.66 0.63
C THR A 75 21.72 -9.83 -0.21
N GLY A 76 21.74 -11.03 0.38
CA GLY A 76 21.88 -12.25 -0.39
C GLY A 76 20.62 -12.51 -1.20
N ILE A 77 20.80 -12.92 -2.47
CA ILE A 77 19.68 -13.30 -3.34
C ILE A 77 19.41 -14.80 -3.09
N ASP A 78 18.82 -15.10 -1.94
CA ASP A 78 18.28 -16.42 -1.65
C ASP A 78 16.95 -16.65 -2.40
N GLU A 79 16.46 -17.88 -2.35
CA GLU A 79 15.26 -18.27 -3.10
C GLU A 79 14.04 -17.36 -2.82
N PRO A 80 13.67 -17.02 -1.56
CA PRO A 80 12.58 -16.11 -1.28
C PRO A 80 12.79 -14.68 -1.80
N VAL A 81 13.99 -14.12 -1.66
CA VAL A 81 14.33 -12.79 -2.18
C VAL A 81 14.23 -12.78 -3.71
N GLN A 82 14.72 -13.83 -4.37
CA GLN A 82 14.60 -13.99 -5.82
C GLN A 82 13.13 -13.97 -6.27
N GLY A 83 12.26 -14.71 -5.55
CA GLY A 83 10.82 -14.72 -5.84
C GLY A 83 10.17 -13.34 -5.70
N ILE A 84 10.55 -12.58 -4.65
CA ILE A 84 10.08 -11.20 -4.45
C ILE A 84 10.53 -10.30 -5.60
N LEU A 85 11.79 -10.37 -6.01
CA LEU A 85 12.34 -9.54 -7.09
C LEU A 85 11.67 -9.86 -8.44
N LEU A 86 11.53 -11.15 -8.78
CA LEU A 86 10.88 -11.57 -10.03
C LEU A 86 9.41 -11.14 -10.07
N GLY A 87 8.68 -11.33 -8.96
CA GLY A 87 7.29 -10.87 -8.87
C GLY A 87 7.18 -9.34 -8.93
N SER A 88 8.14 -8.61 -8.35
CA SER A 88 8.19 -7.14 -8.45
C SER A 88 8.35 -6.66 -9.89
N VAL A 89 9.13 -7.36 -10.71
CA VAL A 89 9.26 -7.08 -12.15
C VAL A 89 7.89 -7.25 -12.84
N ILE A 90 7.18 -8.35 -12.58
CA ILE A 90 5.84 -8.58 -13.14
C ILE A 90 4.89 -7.45 -12.74
N ILE A 91 4.88 -7.06 -11.47
CA ILE A 91 4.02 -6.00 -10.93
C ILE A 91 4.32 -4.65 -11.58
N VAL A 92 5.61 -4.26 -11.64
CA VAL A 92 6.01 -2.95 -12.19
C VAL A 92 5.70 -2.88 -13.69
N VAL A 93 5.96 -3.94 -14.44
CA VAL A 93 5.62 -4.00 -15.87
C VAL A 93 4.10 -3.92 -16.05
N THR A 94 3.34 -4.67 -15.26
CA THR A 94 1.85 -4.62 -15.29
C THR A 94 1.35 -3.20 -15.03
N GLY A 95 1.82 -2.56 -13.97
CA GLY A 95 1.43 -1.21 -13.62
C GLY A 95 1.87 -0.16 -14.65
N ALA A 96 3.08 -0.29 -15.20
CA ALA A 96 3.55 0.62 -16.25
C ALA A 96 2.74 0.50 -17.54
N VAL A 97 2.34 -0.71 -17.92
CA VAL A 97 1.42 -0.93 -19.06
C VAL A 97 0.04 -0.34 -18.74
N ASP A 98 -0.46 -0.51 -17.51
CA ASP A 98 -1.74 0.08 -17.10
C ASP A 98 -1.71 1.62 -17.12
N ASP A 99 -0.64 2.20 -16.64
CA ASP A 99 -0.42 3.66 -16.67
C ASP A 99 -0.43 4.24 -18.11
N LEU A 100 -0.11 3.42 -19.11
CA LEU A 100 -0.08 3.81 -20.52
C LEU A 100 -1.39 3.54 -21.27
N VAL A 101 -1.99 2.34 -21.06
CA VAL A 101 -3.09 1.86 -21.93
C VAL A 101 -4.35 1.47 -21.19
N SER A 102 -4.42 1.67 -19.88
CA SER A 102 -5.58 1.37 -19.01
C SER A 102 -6.10 -0.05 -19.19
N LEU A 103 -5.46 -1.00 -18.51
CA LEU A 103 -5.80 -2.41 -18.57
C LEU A 103 -7.18 -2.70 -17.96
N ARG A 104 -7.83 -3.75 -18.45
CA ARG A 104 -9.05 -4.26 -17.82
C ARG A 104 -8.75 -4.78 -16.41
N PRO A 105 -9.61 -4.52 -15.39
CA PRO A 105 -9.33 -4.89 -13.99
C PRO A 105 -9.00 -6.38 -13.79
N TRP A 106 -9.67 -7.28 -14.53
CA TRP A 106 -9.40 -8.71 -14.42
C TRP A 106 -8.01 -9.09 -14.95
N VAL A 107 -7.46 -8.38 -15.96
CA VAL A 107 -6.11 -8.60 -16.48
C VAL A 107 -5.08 -8.24 -15.42
N LYS A 108 -5.27 -7.09 -14.76
CA LYS A 108 -4.42 -6.67 -13.64
C LYS A 108 -4.44 -7.69 -12.51
N LEU A 109 -5.64 -8.19 -12.15
CA LEU A 109 -5.78 -9.21 -11.11
C LEU A 109 -5.04 -10.50 -11.46
N VAL A 110 -5.15 -11.00 -12.70
CA VAL A 110 -4.45 -12.22 -13.15
C VAL A 110 -2.94 -12.04 -13.06
N LEU A 111 -2.40 -10.89 -13.48
CA LEU A 111 -0.96 -10.61 -13.41
C LEU A 111 -0.46 -10.43 -11.96
N GLN A 112 -1.27 -9.86 -11.07
CA GLN A 112 -0.98 -9.80 -9.64
C GLN A 112 -0.97 -11.21 -9.01
N ILE A 113 -1.92 -12.07 -9.38
CA ILE A 113 -1.94 -13.48 -8.97
C ILE A 113 -0.68 -14.20 -9.48
N ALA A 114 -0.28 -13.99 -10.73
CA ALA A 114 0.93 -14.58 -11.29
C ALA A 114 2.18 -14.14 -10.49
N ALA A 115 2.31 -12.86 -10.17
CA ALA A 115 3.40 -12.36 -9.33
C ALA A 115 3.39 -12.98 -7.92
N ALA A 116 2.22 -13.11 -7.30
CA ALA A 116 2.07 -13.75 -5.99
C ALA A 116 2.42 -15.25 -6.05
N VAL A 117 2.01 -15.96 -7.12
CA VAL A 117 2.37 -17.37 -7.33
C VAL A 117 3.89 -17.53 -7.50
N VAL A 118 4.56 -16.62 -8.21
CA VAL A 118 6.02 -16.63 -8.33
C VAL A 118 6.67 -16.52 -6.94
N ALA A 119 6.25 -15.58 -6.08
CA ALA A 119 6.76 -15.46 -4.73
C ALA A 119 6.50 -16.72 -3.89
N ILE A 120 5.28 -17.27 -3.97
CA ILE A 120 4.87 -18.50 -3.26
C ILE A 120 5.74 -19.69 -3.67
N ARG A 121 6.01 -19.85 -4.97
CA ARG A 121 6.86 -20.94 -5.50
C ARG A 121 8.31 -20.83 -5.04
N HIS A 122 8.78 -19.62 -4.73
CA HIS A 122 10.09 -19.35 -4.16
C HIS A 122 10.08 -19.29 -2.61
N GLY A 123 9.06 -19.86 -1.96
CA GLY A 123 9.03 -20.05 -0.51
C GLY A 123 8.43 -18.91 0.31
N VAL A 124 7.90 -17.85 -0.31
CA VAL A 124 7.17 -16.78 0.40
C VAL A 124 5.75 -17.25 0.71
N VAL A 125 5.58 -18.03 1.79
CA VAL A 125 4.33 -18.71 2.12
C VAL A 125 4.01 -18.57 3.61
N ILE A 126 2.77 -18.21 3.95
CA ILE A 126 2.23 -18.25 5.32
C ILE A 126 1.89 -19.71 5.66
N ARG A 127 2.69 -20.35 6.50
CA ARG A 127 2.49 -21.77 6.85
C ARG A 127 1.84 -21.98 8.20
N ILE A 128 2.05 -21.05 9.12
CA ILE A 128 1.70 -21.20 10.54
C ILE A 128 1.09 -19.90 11.03
N LEU A 129 0.02 -20.01 11.82
CA LEU A 129 -0.54 -18.92 12.61
C LEU A 129 -0.36 -19.25 14.08
N THR A 130 0.23 -18.35 14.85
CA THR A 130 0.42 -18.53 16.30
C THR A 130 -0.61 -17.70 17.06
N ASN A 131 -1.08 -18.23 18.19
CA ASN A 131 -1.99 -17.51 19.10
C ASN A 131 -1.22 -16.39 19.84
N PRO A 132 -1.62 -15.11 19.72
CA PRO A 132 -0.92 -14.00 20.36
C PRO A 132 -1.13 -13.95 21.88
N GLY A 133 -2.16 -14.60 22.40
CA GLY A 133 -2.53 -14.59 23.82
C GLY A 133 -1.83 -15.66 24.66
N ASP A 134 -1.27 -16.67 24.05
CA ASP A 134 -0.65 -17.79 24.75
C ASP A 134 0.64 -18.24 24.02
N ALA A 135 1.78 -17.91 24.61
CA ALA A 135 3.10 -18.32 24.08
C ALA A 135 3.33 -19.84 24.17
N SER A 136 2.52 -20.55 24.95
CA SER A 136 2.54 -22.01 25.09
C SER A 136 1.55 -22.71 24.15
N ALA A 137 0.66 -21.95 23.46
CA ALA A 137 -0.31 -22.54 22.55
C ALA A 137 0.38 -23.11 21.31
N GLU A 138 -0.06 -24.28 20.89
CA GLU A 138 0.41 -24.93 19.67
C GLU A 138 0.11 -24.02 18.45
N ALA A 139 1.12 -23.85 17.62
CA ALA A 139 0.98 -23.09 16.38
C ALA A 139 0.00 -23.81 15.43
N ILE A 140 -0.98 -23.08 14.90
CA ILE A 140 -1.96 -23.62 13.96
C ILE A 140 -1.30 -23.73 12.58
N ALA A 141 -1.03 -24.95 12.13
CA ALA A 141 -0.55 -25.20 10.78
C ALA A 141 -1.71 -25.03 9.77
N LEU A 142 -1.50 -24.15 8.78
CA LEU A 142 -2.52 -23.90 7.72
C LEU A 142 -2.65 -25.05 6.71
N GLY A 143 -1.66 -25.92 6.61
CA GLY A 143 -1.68 -27.04 5.66
C GLY A 143 -2.02 -26.58 4.23
N ALA A 144 -3.09 -27.15 3.65
CA ALA A 144 -3.54 -26.81 2.30
C ALA A 144 -4.01 -25.34 2.16
N LEU A 145 -4.39 -24.67 3.25
CA LEU A 145 -4.81 -23.26 3.23
C LEU A 145 -3.63 -22.27 3.13
N SER A 146 -2.40 -22.74 3.29
CA SER A 146 -1.20 -21.86 3.22
C SER A 146 -1.12 -21.07 1.92
N VAL A 147 -1.33 -21.72 0.79
CA VAL A 147 -1.26 -21.06 -0.54
C VAL A 147 -2.42 -20.08 -0.75
N PRO A 148 -3.71 -20.47 -0.57
CA PRO A 148 -4.83 -19.54 -0.73
C PRO A 148 -4.75 -18.33 0.20
N VAL A 149 -4.38 -18.52 1.48
CA VAL A 149 -4.24 -17.43 2.45
C VAL A 149 -3.10 -16.47 2.06
N THR A 150 -1.95 -17.01 1.64
CA THR A 150 -0.82 -16.19 1.17
C THR A 150 -1.19 -15.40 -0.07
N LEU A 151 -1.86 -16.03 -1.02
CA LEU A 151 -2.30 -15.39 -2.25
C LEU A 151 -3.28 -14.24 -1.97
N LEU A 152 -4.29 -14.50 -1.13
CA LEU A 152 -5.25 -13.49 -0.70
C LEU A 152 -4.54 -12.30 -0.01
N TRP A 153 -3.56 -12.59 0.85
CA TRP A 153 -2.77 -11.59 1.53
C TRP A 153 -1.99 -10.70 0.56
N ILE A 154 -1.18 -11.31 -0.32
CA ILE A 154 -0.34 -10.56 -1.25
C ILE A 154 -1.19 -9.73 -2.20
N VAL A 155 -2.20 -10.31 -2.82
CA VAL A 155 -3.09 -9.62 -3.78
C VAL A 155 -3.93 -8.57 -3.06
N GLY A 156 -4.46 -8.88 -1.87
CA GLY A 156 -5.26 -7.95 -1.06
C GLY A 156 -4.47 -6.70 -0.67
N MET A 157 -3.26 -6.88 -0.15
CA MET A 157 -2.37 -5.78 0.23
C MET A 157 -1.92 -4.95 -0.98
N THR A 158 -1.61 -5.61 -2.09
CA THR A 158 -1.25 -4.95 -3.35
C THR A 158 -2.36 -4.01 -3.81
N ASN A 159 -3.61 -4.47 -3.81
CA ASN A 159 -4.75 -3.65 -4.18
C ASN A 159 -5.11 -2.61 -3.12
N ALA A 160 -4.94 -2.90 -1.82
CA ALA A 160 -5.20 -1.92 -0.76
C ALA A 160 -4.28 -0.69 -0.88
N LEU A 161 -2.98 -0.88 -1.14
CA LEU A 161 -2.04 0.22 -1.37
C LEU A 161 -2.35 0.98 -2.67
N ASN A 162 -2.80 0.30 -3.71
CA ASN A 162 -3.23 0.94 -4.94
C ASN A 162 -4.49 1.82 -4.73
N LEU A 163 -5.46 1.35 -3.95
CA LEU A 163 -6.69 2.09 -3.69
C LEU A 163 -6.51 3.34 -2.83
N ILE A 164 -5.49 3.42 -1.97
CA ILE A 164 -5.19 4.63 -1.20
C ILE A 164 -4.37 5.66 -1.96
N ASP A 165 -3.84 5.32 -3.14
CA ASP A 165 -3.07 6.26 -3.98
C ASP A 165 -3.99 7.26 -4.69
N GLY A 166 -4.90 7.87 -3.94
CA GLY A 166 -5.86 8.88 -4.42
C GLY A 166 -5.50 10.32 -4.04
N LEU A 167 -4.49 10.53 -3.19
CA LEU A 167 -4.01 11.87 -2.77
C LEU A 167 -2.49 11.94 -2.85
N ASP A 168 -1.99 13.11 -3.23
CA ASP A 168 -0.55 13.39 -3.35
C ASP A 168 0.23 13.00 -2.08
N GLY A 169 1.21 12.12 -2.23
CA GLY A 169 2.08 11.64 -1.17
C GLY A 169 1.49 10.54 -0.27
N LEU A 170 0.18 10.28 -0.34
CA LEU A 170 -0.49 9.43 0.64
C LEU A 170 0.07 8.00 0.64
N ALA A 171 0.05 7.31 -0.49
CA ALA A 171 0.48 5.91 -0.56
C ALA A 171 1.98 5.75 -0.24
N ALA A 172 2.85 6.63 -0.77
CA ALA A 172 4.28 6.61 -0.49
C ALA A 172 4.58 6.82 1.00
N GLY A 173 3.88 7.78 1.64
CA GLY A 173 4.12 8.06 3.05
C GLY A 173 3.58 6.98 3.98
N VAL A 174 2.37 6.47 3.75
CA VAL A 174 1.80 5.35 4.54
C VAL A 174 2.66 4.09 4.40
N CYS A 175 3.12 3.77 3.18
CA CYS A 175 4.07 2.68 2.96
C CYS A 175 5.40 2.93 3.69
N GLY A 176 5.93 4.15 3.65
CA GLY A 176 7.14 4.54 4.38
C GLY A 176 7.01 4.37 5.90
N ILE A 177 5.85 4.76 6.47
CA ILE A 177 5.53 4.53 7.89
C ILE A 177 5.46 3.02 8.18
N GLY A 178 4.83 2.22 7.30
CA GLY A 178 4.81 0.76 7.40
C GLY A 178 6.20 0.15 7.41
N CYS A 179 7.06 0.61 6.50
CA CYS A 179 8.46 0.19 6.45
C CYS A 179 9.22 0.56 7.72
N ALA A 180 9.05 1.78 8.24
CA ALA A 180 9.68 2.20 9.49
C ALA A 180 9.23 1.35 10.68
N SER A 181 7.94 1.04 10.78
CA SER A 181 7.38 0.18 11.83
C SER A 181 7.91 -1.25 11.74
N MET A 182 7.93 -1.83 10.53
CA MET A 182 8.48 -3.17 10.31
C MET A 182 9.99 -3.22 10.60
N LEU A 183 10.73 -2.17 10.21
CA LEU A 183 12.15 -2.06 10.50
C LEU A 183 12.40 -1.96 12.00
N ALA A 184 11.63 -1.15 12.73
CA ALA A 184 11.72 -1.03 14.17
C ALA A 184 11.51 -2.39 14.86
N VAL A 185 10.50 -3.16 14.44
CA VAL A 185 10.27 -4.53 14.96
C VAL A 185 11.43 -5.46 14.62
N SER A 186 11.97 -5.37 13.40
CA SER A 186 13.07 -6.23 12.97
C SER A 186 14.36 -6.03 13.78
N LEU A 187 14.55 -4.85 14.38
CA LEU A 187 15.69 -4.57 15.26
C LEU A 187 15.65 -5.33 16.59
N PHE A 188 14.48 -5.78 17.03
CA PHE A 188 14.32 -6.63 18.21
C PHE A 188 14.56 -8.11 17.91
N LEU A 189 14.84 -8.46 16.64
CA LEU A 189 14.94 -9.83 16.18
C LEU A 189 16.38 -10.20 15.79
N PRO A 190 16.96 -11.25 16.38
CA PRO A 190 18.34 -11.66 16.09
C PRO A 190 18.59 -12.15 14.66
N GLN A 191 17.56 -12.52 13.90
CA GLN A 191 17.67 -13.23 12.63
C GLN A 191 17.02 -12.52 11.42
N ALA A 192 16.62 -11.25 11.55
CA ALA A 192 15.81 -10.56 10.54
C ALA A 192 16.63 -9.82 9.45
N THR A 193 17.71 -10.43 8.94
CA THR A 193 18.71 -9.76 8.09
C THR A 193 18.18 -9.33 6.72
N GLU A 194 17.63 -10.25 5.95
CA GLU A 194 17.16 -9.98 4.57
C GLU A 194 15.90 -9.10 4.59
N ILE A 195 14.99 -9.35 5.53
CA ILE A 195 13.75 -8.58 5.69
C ILE A 195 14.06 -7.13 6.03
N SER A 196 15.01 -6.89 6.95
CA SER A 196 15.40 -5.54 7.33
C SER A 196 15.96 -4.76 6.14
N VAL A 197 16.70 -5.41 5.25
CA VAL A 197 17.24 -4.79 4.03
C VAL A 197 16.11 -4.51 3.02
N LEU A 198 15.22 -5.47 2.77
CA LEU A 198 14.08 -5.30 1.85
C LEU A 198 13.19 -4.13 2.27
N VAL A 199 12.84 -4.09 3.57
CA VAL A 199 11.97 -3.05 4.13
C VAL A 199 12.68 -1.69 4.17
N ALA A 200 13.97 -1.65 4.50
CA ALA A 200 14.77 -0.43 4.47
C ALA A 200 14.91 0.12 3.04
N ALA A 201 15.14 -0.74 2.06
CA ALA A 201 15.21 -0.35 0.65
C ALA A 201 13.88 0.20 0.15
N LEU A 202 12.74 -0.45 0.49
CA LEU A 202 11.42 0.06 0.12
C LEU A 202 11.13 1.41 0.79
N GLY A 203 11.38 1.53 2.09
CA GLY A 203 11.21 2.78 2.85
C GLY A 203 12.13 3.90 2.32
N GLY A 204 13.38 3.57 1.97
CA GLY A 204 14.31 4.49 1.33
C GLY A 204 13.81 4.99 -0.02
N ALA A 205 13.29 4.09 -0.87
CA ALA A 205 12.69 4.46 -2.15
C ALA A 205 11.50 5.40 -1.96
N CYS A 206 10.61 5.12 -0.97
CA CYS A 206 9.51 6.03 -0.61
C CYS A 206 10.03 7.41 -0.20
N LEU A 207 11.05 7.47 0.67
CA LEU A 207 11.65 8.74 1.10
C LEU A 207 12.27 9.53 -0.05
N GLY A 208 12.93 8.85 -1.00
CA GLY A 208 13.50 9.48 -2.20
C GLY A 208 12.45 9.99 -3.19
N PHE A 209 11.26 9.35 -3.23
CA PHE A 209 10.16 9.73 -4.10
C PHE A 209 9.30 10.87 -3.54
N LEU A 210 9.07 10.91 -2.24
CA LEU A 210 8.19 11.87 -1.56
C LEU A 210 8.42 13.34 -1.94
N PRO A 211 9.65 13.87 -2.11
CA PRO A 211 9.88 15.27 -2.49
C PRO A 211 9.24 15.68 -3.83
N PHE A 212 8.93 14.71 -4.68
CA PHE A 212 8.28 14.93 -5.97
C PHE A 212 6.79 14.60 -5.95
N ASN A 213 6.33 13.86 -4.94
CA ASN A 213 4.96 13.36 -4.86
C ASN A 213 4.11 14.06 -3.80
N ILE A 214 4.70 14.75 -2.79
CA ILE A 214 3.97 15.59 -1.82
C ILE A 214 3.26 16.74 -2.54
N ASN A 215 2.04 17.06 -2.07
CA ASN A 215 1.18 18.10 -2.64
C ASN A 215 1.81 19.51 -2.64
N PRO A 216 1.87 20.21 -3.79
CA PRO A 216 1.40 19.75 -5.11
C PRO A 216 2.38 18.77 -5.79
N ALA A 217 1.86 17.63 -6.24
CA ALA A 217 2.69 16.58 -6.84
C ALA A 217 3.26 17.01 -8.19
N LYS A 218 4.53 16.69 -8.43
CA LYS A 218 5.24 16.91 -9.69
C LYS A 218 5.24 15.68 -10.60
N ILE A 219 4.98 14.51 -10.02
CA ILE A 219 4.84 13.22 -10.68
C ILE A 219 4.00 12.29 -9.78
N PHE A 220 3.10 11.52 -10.35
CA PHE A 220 2.39 10.44 -9.67
C PHE A 220 3.18 9.14 -9.78
N MET A 221 3.05 8.29 -8.75
CA MET A 221 3.68 6.97 -8.78
C MET A 221 3.00 6.06 -9.81
N GLY A 222 1.71 6.26 -10.06
CA GLY A 222 0.90 5.43 -10.94
C GLY A 222 0.67 4.03 -10.39
N ASP A 223 -0.01 3.18 -11.16
CA ASP A 223 -0.21 1.78 -10.83
C ASP A 223 1.12 1.01 -10.74
N SER A 224 2.11 1.40 -11.54
CA SER A 224 3.48 0.86 -11.46
C SER A 224 4.11 1.01 -10.08
N GLY A 225 3.82 2.12 -9.37
CA GLY A 225 4.35 2.39 -8.04
C GLY A 225 3.49 1.83 -6.93
N SER A 226 2.22 2.13 -6.92
CA SER A 226 1.31 1.74 -5.84
C SER A 226 1.16 0.22 -5.70
N LEU A 227 1.07 -0.51 -6.82
CA LEU A 227 1.08 -1.97 -6.83
C LEU A 227 2.44 -2.53 -6.34
N LEU A 228 3.56 -1.93 -6.74
CA LEU A 228 4.90 -2.33 -6.28
C LEU A 228 5.01 -2.20 -4.76
N LEU A 229 4.60 -1.05 -4.20
CA LEU A 229 4.66 -0.82 -2.75
C LEU A 229 3.86 -1.88 -1.98
N GLY A 230 2.64 -2.16 -2.42
CA GLY A 230 1.79 -3.17 -1.80
C GLY A 230 2.35 -4.58 -1.90
N TYR A 231 2.85 -4.95 -3.08
CA TYR A 231 3.44 -6.27 -3.32
C TYR A 231 4.70 -6.50 -2.47
N VAL A 232 5.65 -5.57 -2.48
CA VAL A 232 6.90 -5.73 -1.72
C VAL A 232 6.63 -5.72 -0.22
N LEU A 233 5.77 -4.81 0.28
CA LEU A 233 5.44 -4.72 1.69
C LEU A 233 4.74 -6.00 2.18
N SER A 234 3.82 -6.56 1.40
CA SER A 234 3.10 -7.79 1.73
C SER A 234 4.02 -9.02 1.72
N THR A 235 4.87 -9.16 0.70
CA THR A 235 5.81 -10.29 0.59
C THR A 235 6.89 -10.22 1.65
N ALA A 236 7.44 -9.04 1.96
CA ALA A 236 8.38 -8.84 3.06
C ALA A 236 7.75 -9.17 4.42
N SER A 237 6.47 -8.85 4.62
CA SER A 237 5.74 -9.20 5.85
C SER A 237 5.59 -10.72 6.00
N VAL A 238 5.25 -11.43 4.93
CA VAL A 238 5.18 -12.89 4.93
C VAL A 238 6.54 -13.51 5.26
N LEU A 239 7.61 -13.02 4.65
CA LEU A 239 8.96 -13.49 4.93
C LEU A 239 9.38 -13.22 6.38
N GLY A 240 8.94 -12.08 6.95
CA GLY A 240 9.14 -11.72 8.37
C GLY A 240 8.42 -12.66 9.32
N LEU A 241 7.19 -13.02 9.01
CA LEU A 241 6.38 -13.98 9.76
C LEU A 241 7.05 -15.35 9.87
N PHE A 242 7.63 -15.81 8.77
CA PHE A 242 8.23 -17.14 8.70
C PHE A 242 9.37 -17.34 9.69
N LYS A 243 10.11 -16.27 10.00
CA LYS A 243 11.24 -16.31 10.94
C LYS A 243 10.84 -16.03 12.40
N MET A 244 9.60 -15.58 12.66
CA MET A 244 9.22 -15.06 13.98
C MET A 244 8.25 -15.92 14.80
N TYR A 245 7.57 -16.86 14.20
CA TYR A 245 6.53 -17.65 14.88
C TYR A 245 5.48 -16.82 15.65
N THR A 246 5.25 -15.56 15.30
CA THR A 246 4.37 -14.69 16.07
C THR A 246 3.39 -13.92 15.19
N LEU A 247 2.12 -13.95 15.57
CA LEU A 247 1.04 -13.09 15.04
C LEU A 247 1.39 -11.60 15.11
N VAL A 248 2.35 -11.24 15.96
CA VAL A 248 2.85 -9.88 16.13
C VAL A 248 3.50 -9.34 14.84
N ALA A 249 4.25 -10.16 14.11
CA ALA A 249 4.83 -9.72 12.84
C ALA A 249 3.77 -9.45 11.76
N PHE A 250 2.61 -10.13 11.85
CA PHE A 250 1.45 -9.87 11.00
C PHE A 250 0.70 -8.61 11.45
N ALA A 251 0.66 -8.37 12.75
CA ALA A 251 -0.01 -7.19 13.29
C ALA A 251 0.62 -5.87 12.79
N VAL A 252 1.94 -5.84 12.55
CA VAL A 252 2.61 -4.60 12.11
C VAL A 252 2.09 -4.10 10.78
N PRO A 253 2.16 -4.84 9.66
CA PRO A 253 1.60 -4.38 8.40
C PRO A 253 0.08 -4.25 8.45
N VAL A 254 -0.65 -5.13 9.15
CA VAL A 254 -2.10 -5.03 9.31
C VAL A 254 -2.49 -3.75 10.03
N LEU A 255 -1.86 -3.44 11.16
CA LEU A 255 -2.19 -2.24 11.94
C LEU A 255 -1.75 -0.96 11.22
N THR A 256 -0.53 -0.93 10.68
CA THR A 256 -0.05 0.26 9.97
C THR A 256 -0.90 0.56 8.73
N LEU A 257 -1.38 -0.48 8.06
CA LEU A 257 -2.25 -0.38 6.89
C LEU A 257 -3.73 -0.64 7.24
N ALA A 258 -4.11 -0.61 8.52
CA ALA A 258 -5.48 -0.90 8.94
C ALA A 258 -6.49 0.04 8.27
N LEU A 259 -6.17 1.32 8.15
CA LEU A 259 -7.04 2.29 7.46
C LEU A 259 -7.22 1.95 5.97
N PRO A 260 -6.16 1.75 5.17
CA PRO A 260 -6.30 1.29 3.80
C PRO A 260 -7.04 -0.04 3.65
N LEU A 261 -6.70 -1.02 4.49
CA LEU A 261 -7.31 -2.35 4.45
C LEU A 261 -8.81 -2.29 4.77
N THR A 262 -9.17 -1.60 5.85
CA THR A 262 -10.58 -1.45 6.24
C THR A 262 -11.36 -0.68 5.18
N ASP A 263 -10.79 0.39 4.63
CA ASP A 263 -11.41 1.17 3.55
C ASP A 263 -11.68 0.30 2.30
N THR A 264 -10.72 -0.53 1.91
CA THR A 264 -10.86 -1.49 0.80
C THR A 264 -11.96 -2.52 1.07
N VAL A 265 -11.94 -3.16 2.25
CA VAL A 265 -12.92 -4.17 2.63
C VAL A 265 -14.33 -3.56 2.64
N PHE A 266 -14.50 -2.39 3.27
CA PHE A 266 -15.79 -1.71 3.30
C PHE A 266 -16.26 -1.24 1.92
N ALA A 267 -15.36 -0.81 1.03
CA ALA A 267 -15.70 -0.49 -0.34
C ALA A 267 -16.24 -1.71 -1.08
N VAL A 268 -15.59 -2.88 -0.94
CA VAL A 268 -16.07 -4.14 -1.53
C VAL A 268 -17.43 -4.55 -0.95
N ILE A 269 -17.58 -4.55 0.39
CA ILE A 269 -18.83 -4.90 1.05
C ILE A 269 -19.98 -3.99 0.57
N ARG A 270 -19.74 -2.67 0.52
CA ARG A 270 -20.74 -1.69 0.07
C ARG A 270 -21.18 -1.91 -1.37
N ARG A 271 -20.24 -2.25 -2.28
CA ARG A 271 -20.57 -2.55 -3.69
C ARG A 271 -21.38 -3.83 -3.80
N VAL A 272 -20.93 -4.89 -3.16
CA VAL A 272 -21.65 -6.19 -3.17
C VAL A 272 -23.05 -6.04 -2.56
N SER A 273 -23.20 -5.31 -1.45
CA SER A 273 -24.52 -5.07 -0.83
C SER A 273 -25.47 -4.25 -1.69
N ARG A 274 -24.96 -3.50 -2.67
CA ARG A 274 -25.75 -2.77 -3.67
C ARG A 274 -26.01 -3.56 -4.96
N GLY A 275 -25.51 -4.81 -5.04
CA GLY A 275 -25.57 -5.61 -6.26
C GLY A 275 -24.63 -5.15 -7.37
N GLU A 276 -23.65 -4.31 -7.04
CA GLU A 276 -22.66 -3.78 -7.98
C GLU A 276 -21.44 -4.69 -8.05
N SER A 277 -20.70 -4.62 -9.16
CA SER A 277 -19.43 -5.35 -9.29
C SER A 277 -18.41 -4.84 -8.25
N PRO A 278 -17.66 -5.73 -7.58
CA PRO A 278 -16.57 -5.35 -6.68
C PRO A 278 -15.52 -4.42 -7.32
N PHE A 279 -15.43 -4.43 -8.65
CA PHE A 279 -14.49 -3.62 -9.45
C PHE A 279 -15.08 -2.28 -9.90
N HIS A 280 -16.33 -1.98 -9.54
CA HIS A 280 -16.94 -0.69 -9.89
C HIS A 280 -16.24 0.45 -9.15
N ALA A 281 -16.13 1.60 -9.81
CA ALA A 281 -15.50 2.77 -9.19
C ALA A 281 -16.38 3.32 -8.04
N ASP A 282 -15.76 3.59 -6.89
CA ASP A 282 -16.47 4.10 -5.70
C ASP A 282 -15.81 5.39 -5.19
N ARG A 283 -16.64 6.35 -4.79
CA ARG A 283 -16.23 7.61 -4.14
C ARG A 283 -16.28 7.55 -2.61
N GLY A 284 -16.65 6.43 -2.03
CA GLY A 284 -16.84 6.26 -0.59
C GLY A 284 -15.55 6.05 0.20
N HIS A 285 -14.37 6.21 -0.41
CA HIS A 285 -13.08 6.05 0.27
C HIS A 285 -12.84 7.12 1.34
N ILE A 286 -12.10 6.73 2.40
CA ILE A 286 -11.85 7.57 3.58
C ILE A 286 -11.24 8.93 3.21
N HIS A 287 -10.31 8.97 2.25
CA HIS A 287 -9.68 10.22 1.82
C HIS A 287 -10.68 11.18 1.15
N HIS A 288 -11.62 10.69 0.33
CA HIS A 288 -12.67 11.51 -0.25
C HIS A 288 -13.60 12.08 0.83
N ARG A 289 -13.88 11.31 1.89
CA ARG A 289 -14.70 11.78 3.00
C ARG A 289 -14.03 12.87 3.82
N LEU A 290 -12.72 12.75 4.07
CA LEU A 290 -11.95 13.80 4.75
C LEU A 290 -11.98 15.11 3.96
N LEU A 291 -11.86 15.05 2.64
CA LEU A 291 -12.02 16.23 1.76
C LEU A 291 -13.44 16.79 1.82
N ALA A 292 -14.46 15.94 1.83
CA ALA A 292 -15.86 16.36 1.94
C ALA A 292 -16.20 17.01 3.30
N LEU A 293 -15.43 16.69 4.36
CA LEU A 293 -15.49 17.36 5.67
C LEU A 293 -14.80 18.75 5.67
N GLY A 294 -14.30 19.21 4.51
CA GLY A 294 -13.68 20.53 4.37
C GLY A 294 -12.17 20.56 4.66
N LEU A 295 -11.53 19.40 4.87
CA LEU A 295 -10.07 19.37 5.03
C LEU A 295 -9.39 19.62 3.67
N THR A 296 -8.28 20.36 3.70
CA THR A 296 -7.38 20.44 2.54
C THR A 296 -6.70 19.10 2.31
N GLN A 297 -6.21 18.85 1.09
CA GLN A 297 -5.49 17.62 0.76
C GLN A 297 -4.31 17.36 1.72
N LYS A 298 -3.54 18.39 2.06
CA LYS A 298 -2.42 18.30 3.02
C LYS A 298 -2.89 17.88 4.42
N GLN A 299 -4.00 18.43 4.88
CA GLN A 299 -4.58 18.07 6.19
C GLN A 299 -5.10 16.65 6.20
N ALA A 300 -5.80 16.22 5.14
CA ALA A 300 -6.29 14.85 5.01
C ALA A 300 -5.14 13.84 5.03
N VAL A 301 -4.07 14.09 4.26
CA VAL A 301 -2.86 13.25 4.26
C VAL A 301 -2.18 13.26 5.64
N ALA A 302 -2.05 14.40 6.30
CA ALA A 302 -1.46 14.48 7.64
C ALA A 302 -2.25 13.67 8.69
N VAL A 303 -3.58 13.71 8.65
CA VAL A 303 -4.45 12.89 9.53
C VAL A 303 -4.22 11.39 9.28
N LEU A 304 -4.14 10.98 8.01
CA LEU A 304 -3.92 9.57 7.66
C LEU A 304 -2.50 9.10 8.04
N TYR A 305 -1.48 9.95 7.89
CA TYR A 305 -0.12 9.67 8.37
C TYR A 305 -0.08 9.54 9.89
N ALA A 306 -0.72 10.47 10.62
CA ALA A 306 -0.78 10.40 12.08
C ALA A 306 -1.45 9.11 12.55
N ALA A 307 -2.58 8.76 11.96
CA ALA A 307 -3.29 7.52 12.28
C ALA A 307 -2.44 6.27 11.97
N SER A 308 -1.82 6.19 10.79
CA SER A 308 -0.91 5.09 10.43
C SER A 308 0.32 5.05 11.35
N GLY A 309 0.85 6.20 11.75
CA GLY A 309 1.97 6.30 12.69
C GLY A 309 1.62 5.81 14.08
N ILE A 310 0.46 6.19 14.61
CA ILE A 310 -0.04 5.72 15.92
C ILE A 310 -0.25 4.21 15.90
N LEU A 311 -0.89 3.69 14.85
CA LEU A 311 -1.12 2.25 14.70
C LEU A 311 0.20 1.49 14.50
N GLY A 312 1.14 2.04 13.75
CA GLY A 312 2.48 1.50 13.58
C GLY A 312 3.27 1.47 14.91
N ALA A 313 3.22 2.55 15.69
CA ALA A 313 3.83 2.60 17.01
C ALA A 313 3.20 1.58 17.97
N ALA A 314 1.87 1.46 17.95
CA ALA A 314 1.17 0.42 18.72
C ALA A 314 1.64 -0.98 18.33
N ALA A 315 1.82 -1.25 17.04
CA ALA A 315 2.34 -2.52 16.54
C ALA A 315 3.77 -2.81 17.00
N VAL A 316 4.65 -1.80 17.03
CA VAL A 316 6.02 -1.92 17.57
C VAL A 316 6.01 -2.22 19.08
N LEU A 317 5.15 -1.54 19.85
CA LEU A 317 4.98 -1.79 21.29
C LEU A 317 4.43 -3.19 21.56
N LEU A 318 3.48 -3.67 20.73
CA LEU A 318 3.00 -5.04 20.76
C LEU A 318 4.13 -6.06 20.55
N ALA A 319 5.05 -5.77 19.65
CA ALA A 319 6.21 -6.62 19.40
C ALA A 319 7.18 -6.64 20.58
N ALA A 320 7.38 -5.49 21.21
CA ALA A 320 8.36 -5.33 22.30
C ALA A 320 7.89 -5.86 23.65
N ASN A 321 6.57 -5.86 23.95
CA ASN A 321 6.06 -6.16 25.27
C ASN A 321 4.92 -7.20 25.26
N ALA A 322 5.23 -8.42 25.68
CA ALA A 322 4.27 -9.55 25.70
C ALA A 322 3.09 -9.32 26.66
N ALA A 323 3.33 -8.72 27.82
CA ALA A 323 2.29 -8.53 28.84
C ALA A 323 1.22 -7.50 28.44
N MET A 324 1.56 -6.52 27.58
CA MET A 324 0.63 -5.49 27.14
C MET A 324 -0.05 -5.80 25.79
N ARG A 325 0.30 -6.91 25.15
CA ARG A 325 -0.16 -7.24 23.78
C ARG A 325 -1.67 -7.17 23.63
N PHE A 326 -2.41 -7.77 24.55
CA PHE A 326 -3.87 -7.81 24.50
C PHE A 326 -4.48 -6.41 24.56
N TRP A 327 -4.06 -5.59 25.53
CA TRP A 327 -4.59 -4.25 25.74
C TRP A 327 -4.24 -3.27 24.61
N LEU A 328 -3.00 -3.36 24.09
CA LEU A 328 -2.56 -2.53 22.97
C LEU A 328 -3.30 -2.91 21.67
N LEU A 329 -3.51 -4.21 21.43
CA LEU A 329 -4.27 -4.66 20.27
C LEU A 329 -5.73 -4.20 20.37
N LEU A 330 -6.36 -4.37 21.53
CA LEU A 330 -7.72 -3.92 21.79
C LEU A 330 -7.84 -2.40 21.61
N GLY A 331 -6.91 -1.63 22.15
CA GLY A 331 -6.87 -0.17 22.00
C GLY A 331 -6.65 0.27 20.55
N ALA A 332 -5.77 -0.39 19.81
CA ALA A 332 -5.53 -0.10 18.39
C ALA A 332 -6.76 -0.41 17.53
N VAL A 333 -7.41 -1.55 17.76
CA VAL A 333 -8.67 -1.92 17.09
C VAL A 333 -9.78 -0.95 17.45
N ALA A 334 -9.93 -0.58 18.73
CA ALA A 334 -10.91 0.40 19.18
C ALA A 334 -10.67 1.79 18.55
N LEU A 335 -9.41 2.21 18.44
CA LEU A 335 -9.03 3.47 17.80
C LEU A 335 -9.38 3.44 16.29
N ALA A 336 -8.99 2.38 15.59
CA ALA A 336 -9.31 2.21 14.17
C ALA A 336 -10.82 2.20 13.93
N LEU A 337 -11.57 1.48 14.77
CA LEU A 337 -13.04 1.43 14.73
C LEU A 337 -13.65 2.80 15.08
N GLY A 338 -13.11 3.51 16.07
CA GLY A 338 -13.56 4.85 16.47
C GLY A 338 -13.35 5.88 15.36
N ILE A 339 -12.18 5.88 14.72
CA ILE A 339 -11.91 6.72 13.54
C ILE A 339 -12.88 6.37 12.42
N TRP A 340 -13.06 5.07 12.17
CA TRP A 340 -13.99 4.60 11.16
C TRP A 340 -15.43 5.03 11.46
N LEU A 341 -15.93 4.81 12.69
CA LEU A 341 -17.27 5.24 13.10
C LEU A 341 -17.44 6.76 12.99
N TYR A 342 -16.46 7.56 13.44
CA TYR A 342 -16.48 9.01 13.32
C TYR A 342 -16.60 9.45 11.86
N VAL A 343 -15.80 8.88 10.98
CA VAL A 343 -15.78 9.23 9.55
C VAL A 343 -17.02 8.69 8.82
N PHE A 344 -17.59 7.55 9.23
CA PHE A 344 -18.66 6.88 8.50
C PHE A 344 -20.07 7.02 9.10
N ALA A 345 -20.21 7.15 10.41
CA ALA A 345 -21.50 7.25 11.08
C ALA A 345 -21.97 8.71 11.31
N GLY A 346 -21.05 9.67 11.34
CA GLY A 346 -21.35 11.07 11.70
C GLY A 346 -22.09 11.89 10.65
N HIS A 347 -22.21 11.43 9.39
CA HIS A 347 -22.85 12.22 8.35
C HIS A 347 -23.68 11.36 7.40
N HIS A 348 -25.00 11.51 7.48
CA HIS A 348 -25.89 11.32 6.35
C HIS A 348 -25.48 12.34 5.29
N PHE A 349 -24.81 11.89 4.22
CA PHE A 349 -24.51 12.76 3.09
C PHE A 349 -25.82 13.27 2.49
N PRO A 350 -25.96 14.57 2.26
CA PRO A 350 -27.01 15.06 1.36
C PRO A 350 -26.78 14.36 0.01
N SER A 351 -27.82 13.70 -0.48
CA SER A 351 -27.86 13.18 -1.85
C SER A 351 -27.43 14.30 -2.79
N ASP A 352 -26.45 14.01 -3.66
CA ASP A 352 -25.92 14.91 -4.68
C ASP A 352 -27.06 15.72 -5.33
N PRO A 353 -27.10 17.06 -5.22
CA PRO A 353 -28.14 17.87 -5.84
C PRO A 353 -28.15 17.77 -7.37
N SER A 354 -27.05 17.32 -7.99
CA SER A 354 -26.92 17.15 -9.44
C SER A 354 -27.55 15.84 -9.97
N ALA A 355 -27.93 14.89 -9.08
CA ALA A 355 -28.55 13.63 -9.46
C ALA A 355 -30.08 13.73 -9.67
N LYS A 356 -30.68 14.92 -9.48
CA LYS A 356 -32.13 15.16 -9.71
C LYS A 356 -32.35 16.20 -10.80
N ALA A 357 -32.27 15.77 -12.05
CA ALA A 357 -33.12 16.29 -13.12
C ALA A 357 -33.12 15.28 -14.28
N PRO A 358 -34.17 14.46 -14.42
CA PRO A 358 -34.46 13.93 -15.74
C PRO A 358 -34.89 15.15 -16.58
N GLU A 359 -34.20 15.43 -17.66
CA GLU A 359 -34.63 16.38 -18.68
C GLU A 359 -36.07 16.05 -19.07
N LYS A 360 -36.98 16.88 -18.65
CA LYS A 360 -38.32 16.92 -19.21
C LYS A 360 -38.17 17.35 -20.67
N GLY A 361 -38.48 16.42 -21.56
CA GLY A 361 -38.48 16.62 -23.00
C GLY A 361 -39.11 17.93 -23.39
N LYS A 362 -38.41 18.74 -24.14
CA LYS A 362 -39.00 19.78 -24.98
C LYS A 362 -39.94 19.08 -25.96
N LYS A 363 -41.25 19.19 -25.71
CA LYS A 363 -42.23 18.99 -26.75
C LYS A 363 -41.99 20.08 -27.79
N GLU A 364 -41.51 19.66 -28.95
CA GLU A 364 -41.60 20.48 -30.15
C GLU A 364 -43.10 20.74 -30.45
N ASP A 365 -43.52 21.97 -30.24
CA ASP A 365 -44.82 22.42 -30.65
C ASP A 365 -44.72 22.79 -32.14
N GLY A 366 -45.18 21.83 -32.96
CA GLY A 366 -45.33 22.03 -34.38
C GLY A 366 -46.60 22.85 -34.66
N SER A 367 -46.43 24.11 -34.98
CA SER A 367 -47.48 24.83 -35.67
C SER A 367 -46.95 25.44 -36.97
N THR A 368 -47.14 24.69 -38.03
CA THR A 368 -47.21 25.20 -39.39
C THR A 368 -48.53 25.94 -39.61
N LYS A 369 -48.50 27.13 -40.20
CA LYS A 369 -49.38 27.52 -41.33
C LYS A 369 -49.41 29.06 -41.44
N PRO A 370 -49.77 29.54 -42.58
CA PRO A 370 -49.66 29.08 -43.96
C PRO A 370 -48.61 29.85 -44.74
#